data_198999a6b52298d94d97db2c0b8e8b7c
#
_entry.id   198999a6b52298d94d97db2c0b8e8b7c
#
_cell.length_a   1.000
_cell.length_b   1.000
_cell.length_c   1.000
_cell.angle_alpha   90.00
_cell.angle_beta   90.00
_cell.angle_gamma   90.00
#
_symmetry.space_group_name_H-M   'P 1'
#
loop_
_entity.id
_entity.type
_entity.pdbx_description
1 polymer ?
#
loop_
_entity_poly.entity_id
_entity_poly.type
_entity_poly.pdbx_seq_one_letter_code
_entity_poly.pdbx_strand_id
1 'polypeptide(L)'
;VFVISVLIAAQAPPPKRVPGQMPDPTKEPPIVTPGATPGAPPSDAIVLFDGKDLSKWASQKDPNAPAAWDIVDGAMQVKPKTGGIQTKDRFGSVQLHVEFAAPAVVKGTGQGRGNSGIFLMNNYEIQVLDSYDNKTYFHGQAGSIYKQHKPLANPMRKPGEWNVYDIGVTAPVFDEEGKVTRPATVTPFLNG
;
A
#
# COMPACT_ATOMS: atom_id res chain seq x y z
N VAL A 1 -17.81 -1.59 3.99
CA VAL A 1 -17.21 -0.30 3.72
C VAL A 1 -15.77 -0.39 4.18
N PHE A 2 -14.80 -0.23 3.28
CA PHE A 2 -13.38 -0.17 3.62
C PHE A 2 -13.00 1.27 3.95
N VAL A 3 -12.16 1.41 4.92
CA VAL A 3 -11.61 2.68 5.37
C VAL A 3 -10.10 2.56 5.26
N ILE A 4 -9.44 3.49 4.57
CA ILE A 4 -8.01 3.44 4.28
C ILE A 4 -7.38 4.77 4.67
N SER A 5 -6.30 4.74 5.44
CA SER A 5 -5.34 5.82 5.61
C SER A 5 -4.02 5.41 4.95
N VAL A 6 -3.43 6.26 4.12
CA VAL A 6 -2.23 5.91 3.35
C VAL A 6 -1.13 6.92 3.56
N LEU A 7 0.00 6.46 4.05
CA LEU A 7 1.24 7.20 4.16
C LEU A 7 2.30 6.54 3.26
N ILE A 8 2.95 7.31 2.40
CA ILE A 8 4.11 6.82 1.65
C ILE A 8 5.33 7.60 2.11
N ALA A 9 6.35 6.91 2.62
CA ALA A 9 7.69 7.44 2.66
C ALA A 9 8.36 7.13 1.31
N ALA A 10 8.36 8.11 0.39
CA ALA A 10 9.08 7.99 -0.86
C ALA A 10 10.55 8.31 -0.60
N GLN A 11 11.41 7.30 -0.68
CA GLN A 11 12.84 7.55 -0.76
C GLN A 11 13.19 7.97 -2.20
N ALA A 12 14.05 8.97 -2.34
CA ALA A 12 14.66 9.28 -3.62
C ALA A 12 15.24 8.00 -4.23
N PRO A 13 15.17 7.81 -5.57
CA PRO A 13 15.74 6.62 -6.19
C PRO A 13 17.21 6.50 -5.76
N PRO A 14 17.64 5.32 -5.31
CA PRO A 14 19.04 5.13 -4.93
C PRO A 14 19.91 5.46 -6.14
N PRO A 15 21.05 6.09 -5.94
CA PRO A 15 22.00 6.37 -7.01
C PRO A 15 22.32 5.04 -7.74
N LYS A 16 22.53 5.11 -9.07
CA LYS A 16 22.91 3.93 -9.88
C LYS A 16 24.13 3.27 -9.21
N ARG A 17 23.95 2.10 -8.63
CA ARG A 17 25.07 1.34 -8.07
C ARG A 17 25.90 0.75 -9.21
N VAL A 18 27.16 1.16 -9.28
CA VAL A 18 28.16 0.43 -10.06
C VAL A 18 28.50 -0.85 -9.26
N PRO A 19 28.42 -2.05 -9.85
CA PRO A 19 28.82 -3.28 -9.17
C PRO A 19 30.21 -3.14 -8.55
N GLY A 20 30.34 -3.44 -7.26
CA GLY A 20 31.62 -3.34 -6.53
C GLY A 20 31.92 -1.96 -5.91
N GLN A 21 31.14 -0.93 -6.20
CA GLN A 21 31.31 0.37 -5.55
C GLN A 21 30.59 0.39 -4.19
N MET A 22 31.38 0.56 -3.11
CA MET A 22 30.82 0.83 -1.79
C MET A 22 30.14 2.19 -1.80
N PRO A 23 29.03 2.36 -1.03
CA PRO A 23 28.47 3.71 -0.79
C PRO A 23 29.54 4.63 -0.28
N ASP A 24 29.53 5.89 -0.69
CA ASP A 24 30.45 6.90 -0.18
C ASP A 24 30.32 7.02 1.36
N PRO A 25 31.33 6.58 2.11
CA PRO A 25 31.26 6.59 3.58
C PRO A 25 31.34 8.01 4.17
N THR A 26 31.69 9.01 3.35
CA THR A 26 31.82 10.40 3.79
C THR A 26 30.52 11.18 3.65
N LYS A 27 29.51 10.61 2.96
CA LYS A 27 28.22 11.23 2.79
C LYS A 27 27.39 11.04 4.05
N GLU A 28 27.16 12.11 4.76
CA GLU A 28 26.28 12.11 5.94
C GLU A 28 24.86 11.71 5.57
N PRO A 29 24.21 10.79 6.33
CA PRO A 29 22.80 10.48 6.09
C PRO A 29 21.91 11.69 6.40
N PRO A 30 20.79 11.86 5.67
CA PRO A 30 19.87 12.95 5.97
C PRO A 30 19.27 12.77 7.38
N ILE A 31 19.10 13.90 8.07
CA ILE A 31 18.41 13.92 9.35
C ILE A 31 16.90 13.92 9.09
N VAL A 32 16.22 12.91 9.62
CA VAL A 32 14.76 12.79 9.54
C VAL A 32 14.19 12.84 10.95
N THR A 33 13.23 13.72 11.19
CA THR A 33 12.51 13.77 12.46
C THR A 33 11.46 12.66 12.48
N PRO A 34 11.49 11.75 13.46
CA PRO A 34 10.45 10.74 13.60
C PRO A 34 9.07 11.37 13.82
N GLY A 35 8.01 10.63 13.47
CA GLY A 35 6.65 11.04 13.83
C GLY A 35 6.48 11.13 15.35
N ALA A 36 5.56 11.99 15.79
CA ALA A 36 5.35 12.27 17.22
C ALA A 36 4.85 11.05 18.01
N THR A 37 4.22 10.10 17.34
CA THR A 37 3.71 8.84 17.92
C THR A 37 4.03 7.68 16.97
N PRO A 38 4.04 6.41 17.46
CA PRO A 38 4.11 5.25 16.56
C PRO A 38 3.02 5.31 15.48
N GLY A 39 3.40 5.10 14.22
CA GLY A 39 2.49 5.22 13.07
C GLY A 39 2.31 6.64 12.51
N ALA A 40 2.72 7.68 13.24
CA ALA A 40 2.71 9.04 12.68
C ALA A 40 3.81 9.22 11.61
N PRO A 41 3.55 10.02 10.57
CA PRO A 41 4.50 10.20 9.48
C PRO A 41 5.79 10.88 9.94
N PRO A 42 6.98 10.40 9.54
CA PRO A 42 8.24 11.12 9.71
C PRO A 42 8.29 12.36 8.80
N SER A 43 9.25 13.25 9.05
CA SER A 43 9.33 14.54 8.36
C SER A 43 9.58 14.46 6.85
N ASP A 44 10.08 13.34 6.34
CA ASP A 44 10.31 13.06 4.92
C ASP A 44 9.18 12.27 4.25
N ALA A 45 8.10 11.98 4.98
CA ALA A 45 6.98 11.23 4.44
C ALA A 45 6.14 12.08 3.48
N ILE A 46 5.75 11.48 2.36
CA ILE A 46 4.72 12.01 1.48
C ILE A 46 3.37 11.52 2.00
N VAL A 47 2.63 12.38 2.67
CA VAL A 47 1.29 12.07 3.15
C VAL A 47 0.33 12.07 1.97
N LEU A 48 -0.18 10.90 1.58
CA LEU A 48 -1.12 10.75 0.46
C LEU A 48 -2.56 11.04 0.87
N PHE A 49 -2.89 10.84 2.14
CA PHE A 49 -4.21 11.13 2.69
C PHE A 49 -4.07 11.53 4.17
N ASP A 50 -4.58 12.69 4.52
CA ASP A 50 -4.48 13.28 5.86
C ASP A 50 -5.84 13.36 6.60
N GLY A 51 -6.83 12.64 6.09
CA GLY A 51 -8.18 12.64 6.64
C GLY A 51 -9.11 13.74 6.12
N LYS A 52 -8.63 14.64 5.23
CA LYS A 52 -9.38 15.85 4.85
C LYS A 52 -9.91 15.83 3.43
N ASP A 53 -9.09 15.44 2.45
CA ASP A 53 -9.47 15.46 1.04
C ASP A 53 -8.81 14.36 0.21
N LEU A 54 -9.30 14.17 -1.01
CA LEU A 54 -8.77 13.23 -1.98
C LEU A 54 -8.00 13.94 -3.11
N SER A 55 -7.44 15.12 -2.87
CA SER A 55 -6.78 15.95 -3.88
C SER A 55 -5.59 15.25 -4.57
N LYS A 56 -4.92 14.34 -3.86
CA LYS A 56 -3.80 13.52 -4.38
C LYS A 56 -4.26 12.26 -5.11
N TRP A 57 -5.56 12.02 -5.21
CA TRP A 57 -6.14 10.81 -5.77
C TRP A 57 -7.01 11.12 -7.00
N ALA A 58 -7.05 10.17 -7.91
CA ALA A 58 -7.88 10.20 -9.11
C ALA A 58 -8.67 8.88 -9.22
N SER A 59 -9.66 8.87 -10.09
CA SER A 59 -10.33 7.63 -10.47
C SER A 59 -9.34 6.68 -11.15
N GLN A 60 -9.38 5.39 -10.80
CA GLN A 60 -8.57 4.38 -11.48
C GLN A 60 -9.01 4.20 -12.95
N LYS A 61 -10.27 4.42 -13.27
CA LYS A 61 -10.82 4.27 -14.64
C LYS A 61 -10.46 5.44 -15.54
N ASP A 62 -10.41 6.63 -14.99
CA ASP A 62 -10.06 7.86 -15.71
C ASP A 62 -9.15 8.72 -14.85
N PRO A 63 -7.85 8.76 -15.15
CA PRO A 63 -6.88 9.55 -14.38
C PRO A 63 -7.15 11.05 -14.32
N ASN A 64 -7.98 11.55 -15.23
CA ASN A 64 -8.37 12.97 -15.26
C ASN A 64 -9.62 13.25 -14.41
N ALA A 65 -10.37 12.22 -14.02
CA ALA A 65 -11.52 12.35 -13.15
C ALA A 65 -11.09 12.27 -11.67
N PRO A 66 -11.73 13.03 -10.76
CA PRO A 66 -11.44 12.96 -9.35
C PRO A 66 -11.78 11.58 -8.76
N ALA A 67 -11.10 11.20 -7.70
CA ALA A 67 -11.49 10.07 -6.88
C ALA A 67 -12.90 10.29 -6.31
N ALA A 68 -13.75 9.27 -6.37
CA ALA A 68 -15.17 9.37 -6.01
C ALA A 68 -15.54 8.62 -4.71
N TRP A 69 -14.54 8.26 -3.89
CA TRP A 69 -14.78 7.68 -2.58
C TRP A 69 -15.22 8.77 -1.59
N ASP A 70 -15.92 8.36 -0.55
CA ASP A 70 -16.37 9.28 0.50
C ASP A 70 -15.27 9.45 1.57
N ILE A 71 -15.32 10.54 2.33
CA ILE A 71 -14.51 10.73 3.53
C ILE A 71 -15.47 10.66 4.72
N VAL A 72 -15.23 9.72 5.61
CA VAL A 72 -16.06 9.48 6.80
C VAL A 72 -15.13 9.31 8.00
N ASP A 73 -15.36 10.08 9.03
CA ASP A 73 -14.57 10.04 10.27
C ASP A 73 -13.05 10.13 10.04
N GLY A 74 -12.63 10.96 9.08
CA GLY A 74 -11.23 11.16 8.75
C GLY A 74 -10.58 10.02 7.95
N ALA A 75 -11.37 9.16 7.34
CA ALA A 75 -10.89 8.03 6.56
C ALA A 75 -11.54 7.94 5.18
N MET A 76 -10.81 7.43 4.19
CA MET A 76 -11.36 7.16 2.86
C MET A 76 -12.28 5.94 2.91
N GLN A 77 -13.52 6.13 2.55
CA GLN A 77 -14.52 5.07 2.52
C GLN A 77 -14.87 4.70 1.08
N VAL A 78 -14.71 3.41 0.74
CA VAL A 78 -15.10 2.90 -0.57
C VAL A 78 -16.56 3.16 -0.83
N LYS A 79 -16.86 3.87 -1.91
CA LYS A 79 -18.21 4.10 -2.39
C LYS A 79 -18.58 3.03 -3.42
N PRO A 80 -19.66 2.26 -3.21
CA PRO A 80 -20.06 1.23 -4.15
C PRO A 80 -20.28 1.77 -5.56
N LYS A 81 -19.86 1.02 -6.58
CA LYS A 81 -20.04 1.32 -8.01
C LYS A 81 -19.17 2.45 -8.57
N THR A 82 -18.34 3.12 -7.77
CA THR A 82 -17.44 4.18 -8.29
C THR A 82 -16.12 3.64 -8.84
N GLY A 83 -15.78 2.38 -8.53
CA GLY A 83 -14.51 1.77 -8.91
C GLY A 83 -13.39 2.08 -7.92
N GLY A 84 -12.17 1.74 -8.30
CA GLY A 84 -10.96 2.02 -7.54
C GLY A 84 -10.49 3.47 -7.70
N ILE A 85 -9.54 3.84 -6.85
CA ILE A 85 -8.81 5.10 -6.92
C ILE A 85 -7.32 4.83 -7.11
N GLN A 86 -6.59 5.80 -7.62
CA GLN A 86 -5.13 5.74 -7.81
C GLN A 86 -4.50 7.06 -7.40
N THR A 87 -3.24 7.03 -7.02
CA THR A 87 -2.47 8.24 -6.78
C THR A 87 -2.25 9.00 -8.09
N LYS A 88 -2.33 10.33 -8.05
CA LYS A 88 -1.96 11.20 -9.19
C LYS A 88 -0.47 11.15 -9.46
N ASP A 89 0.32 11.14 -8.40
CA ASP A 89 1.77 11.01 -8.48
C ASP A 89 2.18 9.55 -8.72
N ARG A 90 3.33 9.38 -9.35
CA ARG A 90 3.94 8.08 -9.61
C ARG A 90 5.15 7.89 -8.71
N PHE A 91 5.28 6.69 -8.17
CA PHE A 91 6.35 6.33 -7.25
C PHE A 91 7.14 5.15 -7.79
N GLY A 92 8.45 5.15 -7.52
CA GLY A 92 9.32 4.03 -7.77
C GLY A 92 9.46 3.12 -6.55
N SER A 93 10.69 2.98 -6.03
CA SER A 93 10.94 2.29 -4.76
C SER A 93 10.42 3.13 -3.60
N VAL A 94 9.65 2.51 -2.70
CA VAL A 94 8.97 3.19 -1.58
C VAL A 94 8.88 2.30 -0.36
N GLN A 95 8.76 2.91 0.80
CA GLN A 95 8.14 2.33 1.98
C GLN A 95 6.73 2.88 2.07
N LEU A 96 5.73 2.01 2.06
CA LEU A 96 4.32 2.37 2.03
C LEU A 96 3.66 1.92 3.33
N HIS A 97 3.08 2.88 4.05
CA HIS A 97 2.26 2.63 5.23
C HIS A 97 0.79 2.81 4.87
N VAL A 98 -0.04 1.80 5.17
CA VAL A 98 -1.49 1.83 4.89
C VAL A 98 -2.25 1.27 6.08
N GLU A 99 -3.15 2.06 6.63
CA GLU A 99 -4.10 1.58 7.62
C GLU A 99 -5.45 1.30 6.96
N PHE A 100 -6.09 0.19 7.33
CA PHE A 100 -7.39 -0.17 6.77
C PHE A 100 -8.26 -0.90 7.81
N ALA A 101 -9.57 -0.75 7.67
CA ALA A 101 -10.54 -1.52 8.44
C ALA A 101 -11.53 -2.22 7.51
N ALA A 102 -11.75 -3.51 7.73
CA ALA A 102 -12.85 -4.24 7.11
C ALA A 102 -14.19 -3.77 7.69
N PRO A 103 -15.31 -3.88 6.93
CA PRO A 103 -16.61 -3.49 7.45
C PRO A 103 -16.96 -4.19 8.77
N ALA A 104 -17.36 -3.44 9.80
CA ALA A 104 -17.77 -4.02 11.08
C ALA A 104 -18.96 -4.99 10.95
N VAL A 105 -19.88 -4.70 10.03
CA VAL A 105 -20.98 -5.60 9.69
C VAL A 105 -20.52 -6.59 8.62
N VAL A 106 -20.31 -7.82 9.04
CA VAL A 106 -19.87 -8.91 8.15
C VAL A 106 -20.95 -9.23 7.13
N LYS A 107 -20.57 -9.21 5.83
CA LYS A 107 -21.41 -9.64 4.72
C LYS A 107 -20.60 -10.53 3.79
N GLY A 108 -21.17 -11.64 3.35
CA GLY A 108 -20.51 -12.60 2.46
C GLY A 108 -19.56 -13.55 3.17
N THR A 109 -18.85 -14.34 2.37
CA THR A 109 -17.89 -15.36 2.80
C THR A 109 -16.73 -15.42 1.80
N GLY A 110 -15.60 -15.99 2.21
CA GLY A 110 -14.44 -16.17 1.34
C GLY A 110 -14.01 -14.85 0.71
N GLN A 111 -13.83 -14.82 -0.60
CA GLN A 111 -13.45 -13.63 -1.36
C GLN A 111 -14.58 -12.59 -1.50
N GLY A 112 -15.81 -12.93 -1.16
CA GLY A 112 -16.93 -11.99 -1.13
C GLY A 112 -17.05 -11.20 0.17
N ARG A 113 -16.13 -11.41 1.13
CA ARG A 113 -16.18 -10.79 2.45
C ARG A 113 -15.12 -9.71 2.58
N GLY A 114 -15.55 -8.44 2.54
CA GLY A 114 -14.67 -7.30 2.75
C GLY A 114 -13.43 -7.34 1.84
N ASN A 115 -13.59 -7.45 0.54
CA ASN A 115 -12.50 -7.58 -0.43
C ASN A 115 -12.10 -6.24 -1.02
N SER A 116 -10.79 -5.99 -1.07
CA SER A 116 -10.13 -4.86 -1.72
C SER A 116 -8.69 -5.26 -2.06
N GLY A 117 -7.88 -4.32 -2.53
CA GLY A 117 -6.47 -4.56 -2.84
C GLY A 117 -5.66 -3.29 -2.94
N ILE A 118 -4.37 -3.38 -2.63
CA ILE A 118 -3.38 -2.34 -2.85
C ILE A 118 -2.57 -2.73 -4.08
N PHE A 119 -2.73 -1.98 -5.17
CA PHE A 119 -2.06 -2.27 -6.43
C PHE A 119 -0.75 -1.46 -6.52
N LEU A 120 0.36 -2.18 -6.62
CA LEU A 120 1.68 -1.61 -6.83
C LEU A 120 2.01 -1.64 -8.33
N MET A 121 2.31 -0.47 -8.91
CA MET A 121 2.65 -0.31 -10.34
C MET A 121 1.60 -0.91 -11.28
N ASN A 122 0.34 -1.00 -10.88
CA ASN A 122 -0.78 -1.64 -11.58
C ASN A 122 -0.56 -3.14 -11.93
N ASN A 123 0.45 -3.79 -11.37
CA ASN A 123 0.80 -5.18 -11.69
C ASN A 123 0.69 -6.13 -10.50
N TYR A 124 1.01 -5.64 -9.30
CA TYR A 124 1.09 -6.50 -8.11
C TYR A 124 0.02 -6.06 -7.12
N GLU A 125 -0.83 -6.98 -6.74
CA GLU A 125 -1.87 -6.76 -5.76
C GLU A 125 -1.44 -7.33 -4.41
N ILE A 126 -1.38 -6.47 -3.39
CA ILE A 126 -1.34 -6.87 -2.00
C ILE A 126 -2.79 -6.97 -1.54
N GLN A 127 -3.19 -8.18 -1.20
CA GLN A 127 -4.59 -8.47 -0.88
C GLN A 127 -5.04 -7.78 0.40
N VAL A 128 -6.16 -7.10 0.31
CA VAL A 128 -6.95 -6.62 1.44
C VAL A 128 -8.24 -7.41 1.49
N LEU A 129 -8.44 -8.18 2.55
CA LEU A 129 -9.60 -9.04 2.74
C LEU A 129 -9.94 -9.09 4.23
N ASP A 130 -11.21 -9.18 4.57
CA ASP A 130 -11.58 -9.63 5.90
C ASP A 130 -11.30 -11.15 6.00
N SER A 131 -10.07 -11.48 6.38
CA SER A 131 -9.61 -12.85 6.59
C SER A 131 -9.76 -13.34 8.03
N TYR A 132 -10.32 -12.50 8.93
CA TYR A 132 -10.56 -12.90 10.30
C TYR A 132 -11.64 -13.98 10.36
N ASP A 133 -11.26 -15.18 10.81
CA ASP A 133 -12.17 -16.34 10.88
C ASP A 133 -12.99 -16.54 9.57
N ASN A 134 -12.31 -16.43 8.43
CA ASN A 134 -12.91 -16.49 7.10
C ASN A 134 -12.11 -17.43 6.19
N LYS A 135 -12.71 -18.59 5.88
CA LYS A 135 -12.07 -19.60 5.02
C LYS A 135 -12.08 -19.14 3.56
N THR A 136 -10.89 -19.12 2.95
CA THR A 136 -10.69 -18.89 1.52
C THR A 136 -9.41 -19.59 1.05
N TYR A 137 -9.12 -19.54 -0.23
CA TYR A 137 -7.83 -20.05 -0.73
C TYR A 137 -6.67 -19.19 -0.22
N PHE A 138 -5.55 -19.84 0.10
CA PHE A 138 -4.45 -19.21 0.84
C PHE A 138 -3.80 -18.03 0.12
N HIS A 139 -3.70 -18.07 -1.23
CA HIS A 139 -3.16 -16.98 -2.05
C HIS A 139 -4.11 -15.79 -2.21
N GLY A 140 -5.26 -15.81 -1.58
CA GLY A 140 -6.26 -14.74 -1.59
C GLY A 140 -6.61 -14.26 -0.18
N GLN A 141 -5.86 -14.68 0.85
CA GLN A 141 -5.97 -14.10 2.19
C GLN A 141 -5.30 -12.73 2.26
N ALA A 142 -5.68 -11.89 3.23
CA ALA A 142 -4.95 -10.67 3.52
C ALA A 142 -3.46 -10.98 3.76
N GLY A 143 -2.57 -10.09 3.29
CA GLY A 143 -1.12 -10.30 3.34
C GLY A 143 -0.54 -11.07 2.16
N SER A 144 -1.36 -11.67 1.28
CA SER A 144 -0.85 -12.34 0.09
C SER A 144 -0.45 -11.34 -1.00
N ILE A 145 0.55 -11.69 -1.80
CA ILE A 145 0.68 -11.17 -3.16
C ILE A 145 -0.31 -12.01 -3.97
N TYR A 146 -1.44 -11.39 -4.31
CA TYR A 146 -2.65 -12.08 -4.77
C TYR A 146 -2.39 -13.08 -5.89
N LYS A 147 -2.83 -14.32 -5.67
CA LYS A 147 -2.64 -15.47 -6.57
C LYS A 147 -1.18 -15.84 -6.87
N GLN A 148 -0.19 -15.20 -6.24
CA GLN A 148 1.23 -15.51 -6.43
C GLN A 148 1.84 -16.13 -5.17
N HIS A 149 1.77 -15.43 -4.03
CA HIS A 149 2.37 -15.86 -2.78
C HIS A 149 1.37 -15.76 -1.63
N LYS A 150 1.19 -16.86 -0.89
CA LYS A 150 0.38 -16.85 0.33
C LYS A 150 1.10 -16.09 1.45
N PRO A 151 0.39 -15.49 2.41
CA PRO A 151 1.00 -14.93 3.61
C PRO A 151 1.61 -16.04 4.48
N LEU A 152 2.60 -15.69 5.28
CA LEU A 152 3.20 -16.62 6.27
C LEU A 152 2.27 -16.88 7.45
N ALA A 153 1.45 -15.89 7.81
CA ALA A 153 0.47 -15.95 8.89
C ALA A 153 -0.77 -15.14 8.51
N ASN A 154 -1.86 -15.34 9.25
CA ASN A 154 -3.07 -14.52 9.16
C ASN A 154 -3.26 -13.71 10.45
N PRO A 155 -2.67 -12.52 10.58
CA PRO A 155 -2.76 -11.68 11.77
C PRO A 155 -3.93 -10.69 11.72
N MET A 156 -4.93 -10.92 10.89
CA MET A 156 -6.08 -10.02 10.75
C MET A 156 -6.83 -9.82 12.07
N ARG A 157 -7.12 -8.57 12.35
CA ARG A 157 -7.99 -8.17 13.47
C ARG A 157 -9.46 -8.38 13.11
N LYS A 158 -10.33 -8.33 14.11
CA LYS A 158 -11.77 -8.49 13.92
C LYS A 158 -12.34 -7.44 12.96
N PRO A 159 -13.44 -7.75 12.24
CA PRO A 159 -14.17 -6.77 11.45
C PRO A 159 -14.45 -5.49 12.23
N GLY A 160 -14.20 -4.34 11.63
CA GLY A 160 -14.32 -3.03 12.26
C GLY A 160 -13.05 -2.53 12.97
N GLU A 161 -12.12 -3.39 13.28
CA GLU A 161 -10.83 -2.99 13.86
C GLU A 161 -9.83 -2.59 12.75
N TRP A 162 -8.96 -1.62 13.07
CA TRP A 162 -7.92 -1.15 12.17
C TRP A 162 -6.78 -2.15 12.06
N ASN A 163 -6.36 -2.39 10.85
CA ASN A 163 -5.18 -3.18 10.48
C ASN A 163 -4.17 -2.27 9.80
N VAL A 164 -2.91 -2.65 9.87
CA VAL A 164 -1.78 -1.88 9.34
C VAL A 164 -0.99 -2.74 8.36
N TYR A 165 -0.70 -2.18 7.21
CA TYR A 165 0.33 -2.65 6.30
C TYR A 165 1.53 -1.72 6.33
N ASP A 166 2.72 -2.29 6.52
CA ASP A 166 4.00 -1.69 6.19
C ASP A 166 4.61 -2.48 5.04
N ILE A 167 4.81 -1.84 3.89
CA ILE A 167 5.20 -2.51 2.65
C ILE A 167 6.48 -1.90 2.10
N GLY A 168 7.57 -2.67 2.10
CA GLY A 168 8.78 -2.32 1.37
C GLY A 168 8.67 -2.70 -0.10
N VAL A 169 8.86 -1.74 -1.00
CA VAL A 169 8.80 -1.95 -2.45
C VAL A 169 10.10 -1.48 -3.07
N THR A 170 10.78 -2.36 -3.81
CA THR A 170 11.87 -1.99 -4.71
C THR A 170 11.37 -2.11 -6.14
N ALA A 171 11.37 -1.01 -6.88
CA ALA A 171 10.95 -0.99 -8.27
C ALA A 171 11.88 -1.82 -9.16
N PRO A 172 11.37 -2.40 -10.26
CA PRO A 172 12.21 -3.09 -11.24
C PRO A 172 13.15 -2.11 -11.95
N VAL A 173 14.23 -2.63 -12.46
CA VAL A 173 15.15 -1.90 -13.33
C VAL A 173 15.10 -2.50 -14.72
N PHE A 174 15.04 -1.64 -15.72
CA PHE A 174 15.02 -2.02 -17.13
C PHE A 174 16.28 -1.52 -17.81
N ASP A 175 16.71 -2.19 -18.86
CA ASP A 175 17.72 -1.70 -19.82
C ASP A 175 17.09 -0.75 -20.85
N GLU A 176 17.89 -0.32 -21.82
CA GLU A 176 17.47 0.61 -22.89
C GLU A 176 16.45 -0.04 -23.85
N GLU A 177 16.46 -1.36 -23.95
CA GLU A 177 15.51 -2.15 -24.75
C GLU A 177 14.21 -2.46 -23.99
N GLY A 178 14.09 -2.04 -22.72
CA GLY A 178 12.91 -2.28 -21.88
C GLY A 178 12.86 -3.68 -21.25
N LYS A 179 13.94 -4.44 -21.28
CA LYS A 179 14.07 -5.75 -20.63
C LYS A 179 14.37 -5.56 -19.14
N VAL A 180 13.74 -6.36 -18.29
CA VAL A 180 13.98 -6.34 -16.85
C VAL A 180 15.38 -6.87 -16.55
N THR A 181 16.25 -6.01 -15.99
CA THR A 181 17.60 -6.36 -15.52
C THR A 181 17.64 -6.64 -14.02
N ARG A 182 16.70 -6.08 -13.27
CA ARG A 182 16.47 -6.40 -11.87
C ARG A 182 14.95 -6.44 -11.60
N PRO A 183 14.40 -7.58 -11.15
CA PRO A 183 12.98 -7.67 -10.83
C PRO A 183 12.59 -6.76 -9.67
N ALA A 184 11.31 -6.42 -9.58
CA ALA A 184 10.74 -5.80 -8.40
C ALA A 184 10.81 -6.76 -7.20
N THR A 185 10.95 -6.19 -6.02
CA THR A 185 10.77 -6.93 -4.76
C THR A 185 9.73 -6.24 -3.90
N VAL A 186 8.89 -7.03 -3.24
CA VAL A 186 7.84 -6.54 -2.35
C VAL A 186 7.87 -7.35 -1.06
N THR A 187 7.89 -6.64 0.06
CA THR A 187 7.86 -7.25 1.39
C THR A 187 6.75 -6.60 2.20
N PRO A 188 5.55 -7.21 2.26
CA PRO A 188 4.46 -6.72 3.10
C PRO A 188 4.55 -7.26 4.52
N PHE A 189 4.36 -6.39 5.50
CA PHE A 189 4.10 -6.73 6.88
C PHE A 189 2.66 -6.33 7.21
N LEU A 190 1.90 -7.26 7.75
CA LEU A 190 0.52 -7.04 8.18
C LEU A 190 0.46 -7.16 9.70
N ASN A 191 0.17 -6.04 10.39
CA ASN A 191 0.09 -5.95 11.84
C ASN A 191 1.40 -6.32 12.56
N GLY A 192 2.57 -6.08 11.93
CA GLY A 192 3.91 -6.32 12.47
C GLY A 192 4.57 -7.61 12.01
#